data_d8b6889adb3bb5add2a440aea6bc23a7
#
_entry.id   d8b6889adb3bb5add2a440aea6bc23a7
#
_cell.length_a   1.000
_cell.length_b   1.000
_cell.length_c   1.000
_cell.angle_alpha   90.00
_cell.angle_beta   90.00
_cell.angle_gamma   90.00
#
_symmetry.space_group_name_H-M   'P 1'
#
loop_
_entity.id
_entity.type
_entity.pdbx_description
1 polymer ?
#
loop_
_entity_poly.entity_id
_entity_poly.type
_entity_poly.pdbx_seq_one_letter_code
_entity_poly.pdbx_strand_id
1 'polypeptide(L)'
;MKSSKMVLGIAVIALGFTSCKDEKAVQAEKTVDTYVMYVDSLGNVASEDAKANWQGIEATYQLRSGDAQAALANIKDNAEAQERLDAATAKYEALKAKYEAEMQEKAMAANPKQQLRNALFGEGKIGDDMSFTWVNKDNILGVYQQFVSTVETNKDAYSREDWDEVKLMYEALDSRKNTVEREGLSGEDNRKIASLKLKFAPMYTLNRMGAKSGERKKAKE
;
A
#
# COMPACT_ATOMS: atom_id res chain seq x y z
N MET A 1 4.94 -1.74 31.32
CA MET A 1 3.74 -1.49 30.50
C MET A 1 3.05 -2.83 30.29
N LYS A 2 1.85 -3.01 30.84
CA LYS A 2 1.13 -4.29 30.83
C LYS A 2 0.34 -4.38 29.52
N SER A 3 0.74 -5.28 28.63
CA SER A 3 -0.06 -5.64 27.47
C SER A 3 -1.27 -6.48 27.91
N SER A 4 -2.44 -5.86 27.87
CA SER A 4 -3.70 -6.56 28.11
C SER A 4 -4.00 -7.45 26.88
N LYS A 5 -3.76 -8.74 27.02
CA LYS A 5 -4.19 -9.73 26.02
C LYS A 5 -5.69 -9.91 26.19
N MET A 6 -6.47 -9.25 25.35
CA MET A 6 -7.91 -9.45 25.27
C MET A 6 -8.19 -10.79 24.59
N VAL A 7 -8.32 -11.83 25.38
CA VAL A 7 -8.76 -13.15 24.92
C VAL A 7 -10.28 -13.08 24.81
N LEU A 8 -10.79 -12.97 23.58
CA LEU A 8 -12.22 -13.13 23.31
C LEU A 8 -12.59 -14.60 23.50
N GLY A 9 -13.08 -14.93 24.69
CA GLY A 9 -13.58 -16.25 25.02
C GLY A 9 -14.85 -16.57 24.23
N ILE A 10 -14.78 -17.62 23.42
CA ILE A 10 -15.93 -18.18 22.72
C ILE A 10 -16.63 -19.14 23.69
N ALA A 11 -17.82 -18.74 24.19
CA ALA A 11 -18.71 -19.66 24.87
C ALA A 11 -19.48 -20.49 23.84
N VAL A 12 -19.12 -21.76 23.70
CA VAL A 12 -19.91 -22.72 22.95
C VAL A 12 -21.03 -23.22 23.87
N ILE A 13 -22.24 -22.77 23.63
CA ILE A 13 -23.44 -23.33 24.29
C ILE A 13 -23.98 -24.47 23.42
N ALA A 14 -23.72 -25.71 23.86
CA ALA A 14 -24.36 -26.89 23.30
C ALA A 14 -25.72 -27.05 23.99
N LEU A 15 -26.83 -26.85 23.28
CA LEU A 15 -28.18 -27.16 23.74
C LEU A 15 -28.77 -28.28 22.88
N GLY A 16 -29.34 -29.25 23.58
CA GLY A 16 -29.86 -30.52 23.11
C GLY A 16 -31.02 -30.45 22.13
N PHE A 17 -31.12 -31.48 21.33
CA PHE A 17 -32.08 -31.69 20.24
C PHE A 17 -33.46 -32.12 20.73
N THR A 18 -34.48 -31.41 20.31
CA THR A 18 -35.77 -31.96 19.91
C THR A 18 -36.51 -31.05 18.93
N SER A 19 -36.82 -31.61 17.78
CA SER A 19 -37.90 -31.26 16.87
C SER A 19 -37.78 -30.04 15.94
N CYS A 20 -37.73 -30.40 14.66
CA CYS A 20 -38.38 -29.74 13.53
C CYS A 20 -37.60 -28.69 12.75
N LYS A 21 -38.03 -28.56 11.50
CA LYS A 21 -37.49 -27.66 10.47
C LYS A 21 -37.31 -26.20 10.90
N ASP A 22 -38.08 -25.76 11.90
CA ASP A 22 -38.03 -24.39 12.41
C ASP A 22 -36.77 -24.09 13.24
N GLU A 23 -36.24 -25.08 13.99
CA GLU A 23 -34.99 -24.87 14.78
C GLU A 23 -33.76 -24.70 13.90
N LYS A 24 -33.73 -25.41 12.78
CA LYS A 24 -32.63 -25.26 11.81
C LYS A 24 -32.62 -23.90 11.15
N ALA A 25 -33.83 -23.39 10.81
CA ALA A 25 -33.96 -22.06 10.23
C ALA A 25 -33.57 -20.97 11.24
N VAL A 26 -34.05 -21.07 12.50
CA VAL A 26 -33.65 -20.13 13.57
C VAL A 26 -32.13 -20.16 13.84
N GLN A 27 -31.56 -21.34 13.83
CA GLN A 27 -30.07 -21.45 14.00
C GLN A 27 -29.32 -20.85 12.80
N ALA A 28 -29.85 -21.03 11.58
CA ALA A 28 -29.27 -20.45 10.38
C ALA A 28 -29.31 -18.92 10.42
N GLU A 29 -30.45 -18.33 10.81
CA GLU A 29 -30.57 -16.87 11.00
C GLU A 29 -29.59 -16.35 12.03
N LYS A 30 -29.44 -17.01 13.18
CA LYS A 30 -28.45 -16.65 14.19
C LYS A 30 -27.01 -16.71 13.66
N THR A 31 -26.72 -17.64 12.76
CA THR A 31 -25.38 -17.74 12.16
C THR A 31 -25.11 -16.53 11.26
N VAL A 32 -26.08 -16.13 10.44
CA VAL A 32 -26.01 -14.91 9.62
C VAL A 32 -25.89 -13.68 10.50
N ASP A 33 -26.72 -13.55 11.54
CA ASP A 33 -26.63 -12.43 12.50
C ASP A 33 -25.26 -12.33 13.14
N THR A 34 -24.70 -13.46 13.58
CA THR A 34 -23.38 -13.51 14.21
C THR A 34 -22.29 -13.04 13.27
N TYR A 35 -22.38 -13.36 11.98
CA TYR A 35 -21.45 -12.86 10.97
C TYR A 35 -21.61 -11.35 10.78
N VAL A 36 -22.84 -10.86 10.59
CA VAL A 36 -23.12 -9.42 10.43
C VAL A 36 -22.61 -8.62 11.62
N MET A 37 -22.95 -9.07 12.87
CA MET A 37 -22.47 -8.42 14.09
C MET A 37 -20.94 -8.43 14.21
N TYR A 38 -20.28 -9.50 13.78
CA TYR A 38 -18.83 -9.56 13.77
C TYR A 38 -18.25 -8.49 12.83
N VAL A 39 -18.74 -8.41 11.60
CA VAL A 39 -18.26 -7.40 10.64
C VAL A 39 -18.56 -5.98 11.15
N ASP A 40 -19.75 -5.73 11.70
CA ASP A 40 -20.08 -4.43 12.28
C ASP A 40 -19.15 -4.06 13.45
N SER A 41 -18.75 -5.06 14.26
CA SER A 41 -17.80 -4.84 15.36
C SER A 41 -16.40 -4.42 14.89
N LEU A 42 -15.96 -4.86 13.70
CA LEU A 42 -14.67 -4.48 13.14
C LEU A 42 -14.58 -2.98 12.84
N GLY A 43 -15.71 -2.34 12.48
CA GLY A 43 -15.78 -0.90 12.27
C GLY A 43 -15.49 -0.06 13.52
N ASN A 44 -15.58 -0.66 14.71
CA ASN A 44 -15.33 -0.02 16.01
C ASN A 44 -13.93 -0.34 16.57
N VAL A 45 -13.16 -1.21 15.91
CA VAL A 45 -11.79 -1.51 16.34
C VAL A 45 -10.87 -0.36 15.95
N ALA A 46 -10.03 0.10 16.88
CA ALA A 46 -9.03 1.11 16.56
C ALA A 46 -8.11 0.62 15.44
N SER A 47 -7.78 1.50 14.49
CA SER A 47 -7.04 1.14 13.27
C SER A 47 -5.70 0.44 13.55
N GLU A 48 -4.96 0.89 14.57
CA GLU A 48 -3.68 0.28 14.96
C GLU A 48 -3.86 -1.14 15.54
N ASP A 49 -4.92 -1.37 16.34
CA ASP A 49 -5.23 -2.69 16.91
C ASP A 49 -5.71 -3.66 15.82
N ALA A 50 -6.51 -3.17 14.86
CA ALA A 50 -6.94 -3.94 13.72
C ALA A 50 -5.77 -4.39 12.86
N LYS A 51 -4.82 -3.50 12.55
CA LYS A 51 -3.60 -3.81 11.79
C LYS A 51 -2.71 -4.81 12.51
N ALA A 52 -2.53 -4.65 13.82
CA ALA A 52 -1.71 -5.56 14.63
C ALA A 52 -2.27 -6.99 14.67
N ASN A 53 -3.60 -7.15 14.53
CA ASN A 53 -4.29 -8.41 14.60
C ASN A 53 -4.93 -8.85 13.27
N TRP A 54 -4.52 -8.22 12.14
CA TRP A 54 -5.19 -8.38 10.86
C TRP A 54 -5.32 -9.83 10.42
N GLN A 55 -4.28 -10.62 10.57
CA GLN A 55 -4.29 -12.05 10.21
C GLN A 55 -5.36 -12.83 10.99
N GLY A 56 -5.55 -12.52 12.27
CA GLY A 56 -6.59 -13.15 13.10
C GLY A 56 -8.00 -12.68 12.70
N ILE A 57 -8.14 -11.41 12.32
CA ILE A 57 -9.40 -10.85 11.81
C ILE A 57 -9.77 -11.56 10.50
N GLU A 58 -8.84 -11.67 9.57
CA GLU A 58 -9.07 -12.31 8.27
C GLU A 58 -9.44 -13.79 8.42
N ALA A 59 -8.72 -14.54 9.25
CA ALA A 59 -9.04 -15.93 9.52
C ALA A 59 -10.43 -16.11 10.13
N THR A 60 -10.81 -15.23 11.07
CA THR A 60 -12.15 -15.23 11.69
C THR A 60 -13.24 -14.86 10.69
N TYR A 61 -12.97 -13.90 9.81
CA TYR A 61 -13.87 -13.52 8.74
C TYR A 61 -14.15 -14.69 7.79
N GLN A 62 -13.10 -15.35 7.30
CA GLN A 62 -13.21 -16.51 6.40
C GLN A 62 -14.08 -17.61 7.00
N LEU A 63 -13.86 -17.94 8.27
CA LEU A 63 -14.66 -18.95 8.96
C LEU A 63 -16.13 -18.53 9.05
N ARG A 64 -16.41 -17.33 9.56
CA ARG A 64 -17.79 -16.87 9.80
C ARG A 64 -18.56 -16.61 8.51
N SER A 65 -17.92 -16.09 7.48
CA SER A 65 -18.55 -15.88 6.18
C SER A 65 -18.90 -17.21 5.52
N GLY A 66 -18.03 -18.22 5.60
CA GLY A 66 -18.32 -19.56 5.13
C GLY A 66 -19.49 -20.22 5.86
N ASP A 67 -19.52 -20.09 7.19
CA ASP A 67 -20.64 -20.61 8.01
C ASP A 67 -21.96 -19.90 7.68
N ALA A 68 -21.95 -18.57 7.51
CA ALA A 68 -23.13 -17.79 7.17
C ALA A 68 -23.64 -18.13 5.77
N GLN A 69 -22.76 -18.27 4.79
CA GLN A 69 -23.10 -18.69 3.43
C GLN A 69 -23.74 -20.08 3.41
N ALA A 70 -23.19 -21.03 4.16
CA ALA A 70 -23.75 -22.38 4.28
C ALA A 70 -25.12 -22.37 4.99
N ALA A 71 -25.32 -21.47 5.95
CA ALA A 71 -26.56 -21.36 6.70
C ALA A 71 -27.74 -20.91 5.82
N LEU A 72 -27.52 -20.11 4.78
CA LEU A 72 -28.57 -19.63 3.87
C LEU A 72 -29.40 -20.76 3.26
N ALA A 73 -28.81 -21.94 3.02
CA ALA A 73 -29.51 -23.09 2.49
C ALA A 73 -30.60 -23.63 3.42
N ASN A 74 -30.59 -23.28 4.70
CA ASN A 74 -31.57 -23.70 5.70
C ASN A 74 -32.63 -22.62 5.99
N ILE A 75 -32.56 -21.46 5.34
CA ILE A 75 -33.53 -20.36 5.45
C ILE A 75 -34.47 -20.42 4.24
N LYS A 76 -35.77 -20.51 4.46
CA LYS A 76 -36.75 -20.68 3.38
C LYS A 76 -36.87 -19.40 2.67
N ASP A 77 -37.03 -18.36 2.83
CA ASP A 77 -37.06 -17.10 2.07
C ASP A 77 -35.83 -16.28 2.41
N ASN A 78 -34.69 -16.72 1.85
CA ASN A 78 -33.40 -16.24 2.27
C ASN A 78 -32.98 -14.91 1.61
N ALA A 79 -33.84 -14.25 0.84
CA ALA A 79 -33.49 -13.02 0.14
C ALA A 79 -33.00 -11.91 1.08
N GLU A 80 -33.68 -11.69 2.21
CA GLU A 80 -33.27 -10.71 3.22
C GLU A 80 -31.95 -11.10 3.92
N ALA A 81 -31.83 -12.39 4.25
CA ALA A 81 -30.57 -12.89 4.87
C ALA A 81 -29.39 -12.78 3.90
N GLN A 82 -29.61 -13.03 2.61
CA GLN A 82 -28.62 -12.85 1.57
C GLN A 82 -28.21 -11.38 1.45
N GLU A 83 -29.17 -10.45 1.39
CA GLU A 83 -28.88 -9.02 1.31
C GLU A 83 -28.02 -8.54 2.50
N ARG A 84 -28.34 -9.00 3.71
CA ARG A 84 -27.58 -8.68 4.93
C ARG A 84 -26.15 -9.24 4.87
N LEU A 85 -26.00 -10.46 4.37
CA LEU A 85 -24.71 -11.10 4.19
C LEU A 85 -23.88 -10.34 3.16
N ASP A 86 -24.46 -9.97 2.03
CA ASP A 86 -23.78 -9.21 0.97
C ASP A 86 -23.39 -7.81 1.46
N ALA A 87 -24.25 -7.13 2.20
CA ALA A 87 -23.94 -5.85 2.81
C ALA A 87 -22.80 -5.92 3.83
N ALA A 88 -22.78 -6.98 4.66
CA ALA A 88 -21.68 -7.20 5.60
C ALA A 88 -20.38 -7.53 4.88
N THR A 89 -20.43 -8.34 3.82
CA THR A 89 -19.27 -8.65 2.97
C THR A 89 -18.70 -7.37 2.36
N ALA A 90 -19.53 -6.52 1.78
CA ALA A 90 -19.10 -5.24 1.22
C ALA A 90 -18.44 -4.31 2.28
N LYS A 91 -18.99 -4.28 3.49
CA LYS A 91 -18.37 -3.54 4.62
C LYS A 91 -16.97 -4.08 4.97
N TYR A 92 -16.82 -5.40 5.03
CA TYR A 92 -15.53 -6.02 5.32
C TYR A 92 -14.51 -5.69 4.24
N GLU A 93 -14.87 -5.83 2.97
CA GLU A 93 -13.95 -5.52 1.85
C GLU A 93 -13.52 -4.05 1.85
N ALA A 94 -14.44 -3.13 2.18
CA ALA A 94 -14.10 -1.72 2.34
C ALA A 94 -13.14 -1.46 3.50
N LEU A 95 -13.32 -2.13 4.65
CA LEU A 95 -12.40 -2.05 5.79
C LEU A 95 -11.04 -2.64 5.47
N LYS A 96 -11.02 -3.79 4.77
CA LYS A 96 -9.79 -4.44 4.30
C LYS A 96 -9.00 -3.51 3.41
N ALA A 97 -9.62 -2.96 2.38
CA ALA A 97 -8.98 -2.02 1.46
C ALA A 97 -8.40 -0.80 2.19
N LYS A 98 -9.16 -0.25 3.15
CA LYS A 98 -8.70 0.86 3.97
C LYS A 98 -7.45 0.50 4.78
N TYR A 99 -7.46 -0.62 5.50
CA TYR A 99 -6.33 -1.01 6.35
C TYR A 99 -5.09 -1.39 5.52
N GLU A 100 -5.27 -2.06 4.39
CA GLU A 100 -4.18 -2.37 3.47
C GLU A 100 -3.53 -1.09 2.92
N ALA A 101 -4.33 -0.10 2.51
CA ALA A 101 -3.83 1.20 2.06
C ALA A 101 -3.04 1.92 3.16
N GLU A 102 -3.57 1.98 4.39
CA GLU A 102 -2.87 2.60 5.53
C GLU A 102 -1.58 1.85 5.93
N MET A 103 -1.56 0.52 5.84
CA MET A 103 -0.34 -0.27 6.09
C MET A 103 0.71 0.00 5.01
N GLN A 104 0.29 0.08 3.76
CA GLN A 104 1.18 0.39 2.64
C GLN A 104 1.75 1.81 2.74
N GLU A 105 0.92 2.81 3.08
CA GLU A 105 1.36 4.18 3.32
C GLU A 105 2.40 4.24 4.45
N LYS A 106 2.14 3.57 5.56
CA LYS A 106 3.08 3.51 6.71
C LYS A 106 4.38 2.81 6.34
N ALA A 107 4.32 1.73 5.55
CA ALA A 107 5.52 1.05 5.05
C ALA A 107 6.32 1.94 4.10
N MET A 108 5.66 2.67 3.21
CA MET A 108 6.31 3.65 2.33
C MET A 108 6.91 4.81 3.14
N ALA A 109 6.18 5.34 4.14
CA ALA A 109 6.67 6.40 5.01
C ALA A 109 7.89 5.97 5.84
N ALA A 110 8.00 4.70 6.20
CA ALA A 110 9.14 4.14 6.92
C ALA A 110 10.37 3.85 6.03
N ASN A 111 10.24 3.97 4.70
CA ASN A 111 11.32 3.73 3.75
C ASN A 111 11.81 5.05 3.12
N PRO A 112 12.92 5.65 3.62
CA PRO A 112 13.45 6.92 3.11
C PRO A 112 13.77 6.88 1.62
N LYS A 113 14.22 5.74 1.09
CA LYS A 113 14.49 5.57 -0.34
C LYS A 113 13.21 5.67 -1.16
N GLN A 114 12.13 5.04 -0.69
CA GLN A 114 10.83 5.13 -1.37
C GLN A 114 10.26 6.55 -1.33
N GLN A 115 10.40 7.27 -0.21
CA GLN A 115 10.04 8.68 -0.12
C GLN A 115 10.80 9.52 -1.15
N LEU A 116 12.11 9.30 -1.28
CA LEU A 116 12.93 10.00 -2.26
C LEU A 116 12.49 9.67 -3.69
N ARG A 117 12.22 8.40 -4.02
CA ARG A 117 11.71 7.97 -5.32
C ARG A 117 10.35 8.63 -5.64
N ASN A 118 9.46 8.67 -4.66
CA ASN A 118 8.16 9.32 -4.79
C ASN A 118 8.29 10.84 -5.02
N ALA A 119 9.22 11.50 -4.34
CA ALA A 119 9.50 12.92 -4.56
C ALA A 119 10.06 13.19 -5.97
N LEU A 120 10.92 12.32 -6.48
CA LEU A 120 11.56 12.46 -7.79
C LEU A 120 10.59 12.22 -8.96
N PHE A 121 9.68 11.24 -8.84
CA PHE A 121 8.91 10.73 -9.99
C PHE A 121 7.39 10.72 -9.77
N GLY A 122 6.92 10.97 -8.58
CA GLY A 122 5.52 10.82 -8.17
C GLY A 122 5.26 9.52 -7.41
N GLU A 123 4.22 9.54 -6.62
CA GLU A 123 3.85 8.43 -5.73
C GLU A 123 3.58 7.15 -6.49
N GLY A 124 4.16 6.04 -6.03
CA GLY A 124 3.96 4.71 -6.57
C GLY A 124 4.49 4.48 -7.98
N LYS A 125 5.20 5.44 -8.60
CA LYS A 125 5.73 5.30 -9.97
C LYS A 125 6.95 4.40 -10.06
N ILE A 126 7.78 4.37 -9.03
CA ILE A 126 9.03 3.61 -8.99
C ILE A 126 9.04 2.74 -7.73
N GLY A 127 9.08 1.43 -7.93
CA GLY A 127 9.25 0.44 -6.87
C GLY A 127 10.71 0.01 -6.69
N ASP A 128 10.92 -1.11 -5.99
CA ASP A 128 12.26 -1.67 -5.75
C ASP A 128 12.90 -2.26 -7.01
N ASP A 129 12.09 -2.60 -8.01
CA ASP A 129 12.53 -3.04 -9.33
C ASP A 129 13.10 -1.91 -10.20
N MET A 130 12.99 -0.65 -9.73
CA MET A 130 13.42 0.55 -10.47
C MET A 130 12.88 0.63 -11.90
N SER A 131 11.67 0.12 -12.12
CA SER A 131 11.08 0.00 -13.45
C SER A 131 10.56 1.35 -13.96
N PHE A 132 11.02 1.75 -15.15
CA PHE A 132 10.55 2.92 -15.89
C PHE A 132 9.70 2.51 -17.12
N THR A 133 9.03 1.37 -17.10
CA THR A 133 8.22 0.88 -18.23
C THR A 133 7.09 1.84 -18.63
N TRP A 134 6.58 2.63 -17.70
CA TRP A 134 5.56 3.66 -17.92
C TRP A 134 6.08 4.90 -18.66
N VAL A 135 7.41 5.07 -18.75
CA VAL A 135 8.03 6.18 -19.48
C VAL A 135 8.10 5.84 -20.95
N ASN A 136 7.61 6.74 -21.79
CA ASN A 136 7.54 6.60 -23.25
C ASN A 136 7.93 7.91 -23.94
N LYS A 137 7.90 7.91 -25.29
CA LYS A 137 8.31 9.07 -26.11
C LYS A 137 7.51 10.35 -25.83
N ASP A 138 6.28 10.23 -25.33
CA ASP A 138 5.37 11.36 -25.14
C ASP A 138 5.53 12.01 -23.75
N ASN A 139 6.10 11.29 -22.76
CA ASN A 139 6.24 11.79 -21.40
C ASN A 139 7.68 11.94 -20.89
N ILE A 140 8.65 11.32 -21.54
CA ILE A 140 10.04 11.24 -21.04
C ILE A 140 10.69 12.61 -20.78
N LEU A 141 10.43 13.60 -21.63
CA LEU A 141 10.94 14.94 -21.41
C LEU A 141 10.42 15.54 -20.10
N GLY A 142 9.13 15.40 -19.84
CA GLY A 142 8.52 15.85 -18.57
C GLY A 142 9.10 15.12 -17.35
N VAL A 143 9.36 13.82 -17.50
CA VAL A 143 9.99 13.03 -16.43
C VAL A 143 11.40 13.53 -16.11
N TYR A 144 12.22 13.83 -17.11
CA TYR A 144 13.55 14.43 -16.89
C TYR A 144 13.48 15.83 -16.28
N GLN A 145 12.52 16.65 -16.73
CA GLN A 145 12.31 18.00 -16.18
C GLN A 145 11.96 17.93 -14.70
N GLN A 146 10.99 17.09 -14.33
CA GLN A 146 10.61 16.87 -12.93
C GLN A 146 11.79 16.38 -12.10
N PHE A 147 12.47 15.32 -12.57
CA PHE A 147 13.62 14.76 -11.88
C PHE A 147 14.70 15.81 -11.60
N VAL A 148 15.17 16.53 -12.62
CA VAL A 148 16.25 17.52 -12.47
C VAL A 148 15.82 18.70 -11.60
N SER A 149 14.58 19.17 -11.75
CA SER A 149 14.02 20.26 -10.93
C SER A 149 13.89 19.86 -9.46
N THR A 150 13.40 18.66 -9.18
CA THR A 150 13.27 18.15 -7.80
C THR A 150 14.63 17.99 -7.15
N VAL A 151 15.61 17.43 -7.86
CA VAL A 151 16.99 17.33 -7.35
C VAL A 151 17.58 18.70 -7.08
N GLU A 152 17.44 19.66 -8.00
CA GLU A 152 17.95 21.01 -7.83
C GLU A 152 17.37 21.73 -6.60
N THR A 153 16.06 21.55 -6.36
CA THR A 153 15.37 22.17 -5.23
C THR A 153 15.82 21.57 -3.88
N ASN A 154 16.10 20.28 -3.85
CA ASN A 154 16.39 19.57 -2.60
C ASN A 154 17.88 19.21 -2.39
N LYS A 155 18.74 19.60 -3.30
CA LYS A 155 20.18 19.21 -3.35
C LYS A 155 20.94 19.42 -2.05
N ASP A 156 20.61 20.48 -1.30
CA ASP A 156 21.29 20.85 -0.06
C ASP A 156 20.82 20.02 1.16
N ALA A 157 19.66 19.38 1.04
CA ALA A 157 19.07 18.51 2.07
C ALA A 157 19.48 17.03 1.93
N TYR A 158 19.96 16.62 0.77
CA TYR A 158 20.28 15.24 0.50
C TYR A 158 21.54 14.78 1.23
N SER A 159 21.44 13.66 1.93
CA SER A 159 22.57 12.89 2.45
C SER A 159 23.38 12.26 1.31
N ARG A 160 24.52 11.68 1.63
CA ARG A 160 25.31 10.93 0.65
C ARG A 160 24.53 9.72 0.12
N GLU A 161 23.75 9.06 0.98
CA GLU A 161 22.93 7.89 0.62
C GLU A 161 21.76 8.28 -0.29
N ASP A 162 21.18 9.46 -0.05
CA ASP A 162 20.15 10.01 -0.95
C ASP A 162 20.76 10.31 -2.33
N TRP A 163 21.97 10.88 -2.38
CA TRP A 163 22.67 11.12 -3.65
C TRP A 163 23.02 9.83 -4.39
N ASP A 164 23.34 8.75 -3.67
CA ASP A 164 23.59 7.44 -4.27
C ASP A 164 22.26 6.88 -4.87
N GLU A 165 21.14 7.04 -4.17
CA GLU A 165 19.83 6.65 -4.69
C GLU A 165 19.39 7.52 -5.89
N VAL A 166 19.59 8.84 -5.82
CA VAL A 166 19.36 9.78 -6.95
C VAL A 166 20.13 9.33 -8.19
N LYS A 167 21.39 8.90 -8.02
CA LYS A 167 22.22 8.40 -9.12
C LYS A 167 21.65 7.10 -9.72
N LEU A 168 21.25 6.15 -8.87
CA LEU A 168 20.64 4.89 -9.33
C LEU A 168 19.38 5.17 -10.17
N MET A 169 18.52 6.07 -9.69
CA MET A 169 17.30 6.46 -10.40
C MET A 169 17.62 7.15 -11.74
N TYR A 170 18.63 8.02 -11.77
CA TYR A 170 19.07 8.65 -13.00
C TYR A 170 19.58 7.62 -14.02
N GLU A 171 20.39 6.65 -13.60
CA GLU A 171 20.93 5.60 -14.47
C GLU A 171 19.82 4.69 -15.02
N ALA A 172 18.83 4.34 -14.19
CA ALA A 172 17.68 3.55 -14.63
C ALA A 172 16.80 4.33 -15.64
N LEU A 173 16.54 5.61 -15.38
CA LEU A 173 15.83 6.49 -16.32
C LEU A 173 16.62 6.64 -17.63
N ASP A 174 17.93 6.78 -17.58
CA ASP A 174 18.80 6.92 -18.75
C ASP A 174 18.85 5.63 -19.58
N SER A 175 18.83 4.48 -18.93
CA SER A 175 18.67 3.19 -19.59
C SER A 175 17.33 3.10 -20.34
N ARG A 176 16.21 3.52 -19.71
CA ARG A 176 14.90 3.57 -20.38
C ARG A 176 14.91 4.55 -21.54
N LYS A 177 15.56 5.71 -21.39
CA LYS A 177 15.70 6.73 -22.45
C LYS A 177 16.30 6.14 -23.72
N ASN A 178 17.32 5.26 -23.62
CA ASN A 178 17.92 4.61 -24.78
C ASN A 178 16.93 3.70 -25.53
N THR A 179 15.96 3.13 -24.84
CA THR A 179 14.87 2.35 -25.44
C THR A 179 13.86 3.28 -26.11
N VAL A 180 13.42 4.33 -25.41
CA VAL A 180 12.45 5.32 -25.90
C VAL A 180 12.98 6.06 -27.14
N GLU A 181 14.28 6.30 -27.21
CA GLU A 181 14.93 6.89 -28.39
C GLU A 181 14.72 6.04 -29.65
N ARG A 182 14.85 4.72 -29.52
CA ARG A 182 14.55 3.76 -30.61
C ARG A 182 13.05 3.63 -30.91
N GLU A 183 12.21 3.94 -29.94
CA GLU A 183 10.75 3.97 -30.08
C GLU A 183 10.22 5.25 -30.74
N GLY A 184 11.10 6.17 -31.15
CA GLY A 184 10.76 7.36 -31.92
C GLY A 184 10.68 8.64 -31.09
N LEU A 185 11.56 8.82 -30.09
CA LEU A 185 11.75 10.10 -29.40
C LEU A 185 12.13 11.20 -30.41
N SER A 186 11.47 12.36 -30.31
CA SER A 186 11.76 13.49 -31.19
C SER A 186 13.19 14.00 -31.00
N GLY A 187 13.82 14.45 -32.09
CA GLY A 187 15.15 15.05 -32.01
C GLY A 187 15.18 16.36 -31.20
N GLU A 188 14.05 17.05 -31.08
CA GLU A 188 13.91 18.23 -30.22
C GLU A 188 13.93 17.84 -28.76
N ASP A 189 13.12 16.86 -28.36
CA ASP A 189 13.07 16.41 -26.95
C ASP A 189 14.37 15.75 -26.54
N ASN A 190 15.02 15.00 -27.43
CA ASN A 190 16.33 14.43 -27.16
C ASN A 190 17.39 15.51 -26.87
N ARG A 191 17.37 16.64 -27.60
CA ARG A 191 18.27 17.80 -27.30
C ARG A 191 17.95 18.44 -25.96
N LYS A 192 16.64 18.61 -25.63
CA LYS A 192 16.22 19.16 -24.31
C LYS A 192 16.65 18.23 -23.17
N ILE A 193 16.48 16.94 -23.32
CA ILE A 193 16.96 15.94 -22.34
C ILE A 193 18.47 16.01 -22.20
N ALA A 194 19.23 16.12 -23.30
CA ALA A 194 20.68 16.27 -23.23
C ALA A 194 21.10 17.49 -22.41
N SER A 195 20.41 18.63 -22.56
CA SER A 195 20.65 19.82 -21.76
C SER A 195 20.36 19.60 -20.28
N LEU A 196 19.30 18.89 -19.94
CA LEU A 196 18.96 18.52 -18.54
C LEU A 196 20.03 17.59 -17.93
N LYS A 197 20.53 16.65 -18.71
CA LYS A 197 21.66 15.76 -18.29
C LYS A 197 22.93 16.54 -18.01
N LEU A 198 23.25 17.53 -18.84
CA LEU A 198 24.40 18.42 -18.64
C LEU A 198 24.24 19.29 -17.38
N LYS A 199 23.02 19.68 -17.02
CA LYS A 199 22.72 20.40 -15.78
C LYS A 199 22.86 19.50 -14.55
N PHE A 200 22.40 18.25 -14.64
CA PHE A 200 22.42 17.29 -13.53
C PHE A 200 23.85 16.85 -13.15
N ALA A 201 24.70 16.55 -14.12
CA ALA A 201 26.01 15.93 -13.87
C ALA A 201 26.92 16.72 -12.89
N PRO A 202 27.17 18.04 -13.05
CA PRO A 202 27.96 18.80 -12.08
C PRO A 202 27.25 18.96 -10.74
N MET A 203 25.91 19.08 -10.73
CA MET A 203 25.11 19.18 -9.52
C MET A 203 25.25 17.93 -8.65
N TYR A 204 25.14 16.74 -9.25
CA TYR A 204 25.41 15.46 -8.57
C TYR A 204 26.82 15.42 -7.96
N THR A 205 27.85 15.68 -8.78
CA THR A 205 29.25 15.53 -8.37
C THR A 205 29.61 16.45 -7.20
N LEU A 206 29.24 17.73 -7.29
CA LEU A 206 29.58 18.73 -6.28
C LEU A 206 28.83 18.50 -4.96
N ASN A 207 27.54 18.27 -5.04
CA ASN A 207 26.72 18.16 -3.83
C ASN A 207 26.94 16.82 -3.09
N ARG A 208 27.12 15.71 -3.81
CA ARG A 208 27.48 14.43 -3.17
C ARG A 208 28.81 14.50 -2.42
N MET A 209 29.80 15.21 -2.95
CA MET A 209 31.07 15.42 -2.24
C MET A 209 30.89 16.32 -1.00
N GLY A 210 30.06 17.35 -1.11
CA GLY A 210 29.69 18.24 -0.01
C GLY A 210 28.97 17.51 1.12
N ALA A 211 27.98 16.67 0.81
CA ALA A 211 27.26 15.84 1.77
C ALA A 211 28.19 14.94 2.58
N LYS A 212 29.13 14.24 1.92
CA LYS A 212 30.14 13.42 2.57
C LYS A 212 31.02 14.20 3.55
N SER A 213 31.35 15.43 3.21
CA SER A 213 32.15 16.31 4.08
C SER A 213 31.37 16.76 5.31
N GLY A 214 30.08 17.10 5.13
CA GLY A 214 29.17 17.49 6.21
C GLY A 214 28.92 16.36 7.21
N GLU A 215 28.66 15.13 6.73
CA GLU A 215 28.48 13.95 7.57
C GLU A 215 29.70 13.64 8.43
N ARG A 216 30.92 13.74 7.84
CA ARG A 216 32.19 13.54 8.58
C ARG A 216 32.41 14.60 9.66
N LYS A 217 31.92 15.82 9.45
CA LYS A 217 32.01 16.90 10.44
C LYS A 217 31.07 16.63 11.62
N LYS A 218 29.80 16.27 11.35
CA LYS A 218 28.82 15.90 12.37
C LYS A 218 29.22 14.67 13.20
N ALA A 219 29.91 13.70 12.60
CA ALA A 219 30.37 12.51 13.30
C ALA A 219 31.57 12.76 14.25
N LYS A 220 32.15 13.96 14.25
CA LYS A 220 33.30 14.35 15.10
C LYS A 220 32.89 15.29 16.24
N GLU A 221 31.66 15.79 16.22
CA GLU A 221 31.04 16.59 17.29
C GLU A 221 30.29 15.67 18.26
#